data_d6f84b918a2c3b40eec19bdb082d468a
#
_entry.id   d6f84b918a2c3b40eec19bdb082d468a
#
_cell.length_a   1.000
_cell.length_b   1.000
_cell.length_c   1.000
_cell.angle_alpha   90.00
_cell.angle_beta   90.00
_cell.angle_gamma   90.00
#
_symmetry.space_group_name_H-M   'P 1'
#
loop_
_entity.id
_entity.type
_entity.pdbx_description
1 polymer ?
#
loop_
_entity_poly.entity_id
_entity_poly.type
_entity_poly.pdbx_seq_one_letter_code
_entity_poly.pdbx_strand_id
1 'polypeptide(L)'
;MDGAHDMGGVKGFGPVVPEPNEPVFHSEWERRAFALVVAMSRPGGWNIDMSRFARENRPPADYLGKTYYELWIAGLETLMIERGLVTREEIEAGKVLAPPKPGVKPIAPQEVTPAIRR
;
A
#
# COMPACT_ATOMS: atom_id res chain seq x y z
N MET A 1 -14.42 1.25 13.50
CA MET A 1 -13.44 0.16 13.37
C MET A 1 -12.37 0.30 14.46
N ASP A 2 -12.21 -0.74 15.24
CA ASP A 2 -11.33 -0.70 16.42
C ASP A 2 -9.97 -1.31 16.10
N GLY A 3 -9.18 -0.62 15.30
CA GLY A 3 -7.85 -1.06 14.94
C GLY A 3 -6.76 -0.18 15.56
N ALA A 4 -5.51 -0.62 15.42
CA ALA A 4 -4.36 0.13 15.91
C ALA A 4 -4.22 1.52 15.27
N HIS A 5 -4.78 1.70 14.09
CA HIS A 5 -4.82 2.99 13.39
C HIS A 5 -5.74 4.01 14.05
N ASP A 6 -6.73 3.54 14.83
CA ASP A 6 -7.65 4.42 15.55
C ASP A 6 -7.01 4.88 16.85
N MET A 7 -6.20 5.92 16.76
CA MET A 7 -5.47 6.48 17.89
C MET A 7 -6.17 7.65 18.55
N GLY A 8 -7.45 7.91 18.21
CA GLY A 8 -8.22 9.08 18.68
C GLY A 8 -8.54 9.02 20.15
N GLY A 9 -8.03 8.60 21.04
CA GLY A 9 -8.19 8.55 22.48
C GLY A 9 -6.95 8.01 23.17
N VAL A 10 -5.96 7.60 22.38
CA VAL A 10 -4.72 7.07 22.91
C VAL A 10 -3.77 8.22 23.22
N LYS A 11 -3.20 8.19 24.43
CA LYS A 11 -2.28 9.23 24.92
C LYS A 11 -0.86 8.64 25.04
N GLY A 12 0.14 9.52 25.15
CA GLY A 12 1.51 9.10 25.39
C GLY A 12 2.41 9.10 24.17
N PHE A 13 1.92 9.54 23.01
CA PHE A 13 2.74 9.68 21.81
C PHE A 13 3.55 10.98 21.77
N GLY A 14 3.24 11.92 22.67
CA GLY A 14 3.92 13.20 22.72
C GLY A 14 3.43 14.19 21.66
N PRO A 15 4.07 15.36 21.56
CA PRO A 15 3.68 16.36 20.58
C PRO A 15 4.08 15.95 19.17
N VAL A 16 3.35 16.45 18.18
CA VAL A 16 3.72 16.29 16.78
C VAL A 16 4.88 17.24 16.48
N VAL A 17 6.01 16.70 16.04
CA VAL A 17 7.18 17.47 15.65
C VAL A 17 7.41 17.31 14.16
N PRO A 18 7.02 18.30 13.33
CA PRO A 18 7.22 18.21 11.88
C PRO A 18 8.70 18.19 11.53
N GLU A 19 9.06 17.38 10.53
CA GLU A 19 10.42 17.35 10.01
C GLU A 19 10.69 18.63 9.21
N PRO A 20 11.76 19.39 9.52
CA PRO A 20 12.10 20.58 8.73
C PRO A 20 12.47 20.20 7.29
N ASN A 21 11.91 20.91 6.31
CA ASN A 21 12.18 20.68 4.89
C ASN A 21 11.95 19.23 4.46
N GLU A 22 10.90 18.60 4.98
CA GLU A 22 10.60 17.21 4.71
C GLU A 22 10.44 16.96 3.20
N PRO A 23 11.22 16.02 2.62
CA PRO A 23 11.02 15.65 1.22
C PRO A 23 9.72 14.86 1.06
N VAL A 24 9.17 14.85 -0.17
CA VAL A 24 7.97 14.06 -0.46
C VAL A 24 8.22 12.57 -0.18
N PHE A 25 9.41 12.08 -0.55
CA PHE A 25 9.85 10.72 -0.24
C PHE A 25 11.23 10.78 0.38
N HIS A 26 11.46 9.96 1.42
CA HIS A 26 12.75 9.89 2.11
C HIS A 26 13.78 9.02 1.37
N SER A 27 13.31 8.16 0.46
CA SER A 27 14.18 7.29 -0.33
C SER A 27 13.50 6.88 -1.63
N GLU A 28 14.30 6.38 -2.58
CA GLU A 28 13.80 6.00 -3.90
C GLU A 28 12.80 4.85 -3.85
N TRP A 29 12.96 3.90 -2.93
CA TRP A 29 12.01 2.79 -2.84
C TRP A 29 10.61 3.25 -2.42
N GLU A 30 10.51 4.33 -1.64
CA GLU A 30 9.21 4.91 -1.26
C GLU A 30 8.48 5.49 -2.46
N ARG A 31 9.19 6.16 -3.34
CA ARG A 31 8.64 6.67 -4.60
C ARG A 31 8.09 5.52 -5.44
N ARG A 32 8.84 4.43 -5.54
CA ARG A 32 8.42 3.24 -6.29
C ARG A 32 7.21 2.58 -5.64
N ALA A 33 7.17 2.51 -4.31
CA ALA A 33 6.04 1.98 -3.58
C ALA A 33 4.76 2.76 -3.88
N PHE A 34 4.82 4.08 -3.83
CA PHE A 34 3.69 4.94 -4.19
C PHE A 34 3.22 4.67 -5.63
N ALA A 35 4.15 4.63 -6.56
CA ALA A 35 3.84 4.40 -7.97
C ALA A 35 3.19 3.03 -8.19
N LEU A 36 3.68 1.99 -7.53
CA LEU A 36 3.11 0.63 -7.62
C LEU A 36 1.68 0.58 -7.08
N VAL A 37 1.42 1.20 -5.95
CA VAL A 37 0.07 1.22 -5.36
C VAL A 37 -0.91 1.90 -6.31
N VAL A 38 -0.54 3.03 -6.88
CA VAL A 38 -1.38 3.73 -7.87
C VAL A 38 -1.58 2.88 -9.12
N ALA A 39 -0.49 2.32 -9.67
CA ALA A 39 -0.54 1.55 -10.92
C ALA A 39 -1.39 0.28 -10.78
N MET A 40 -1.33 -0.39 -9.63
CA MET A 40 -2.01 -1.67 -9.43
C MET A 40 -3.48 -1.53 -9.07
N SER A 41 -3.95 -0.36 -8.69
CA SER A 41 -5.34 -0.16 -8.27
C SER A 41 -6.34 -0.50 -9.39
N ARG A 42 -6.05 -0.16 -10.63
CA ARG A 42 -6.92 -0.43 -11.76
C ARG A 42 -6.91 -1.91 -12.16
N PRO A 43 -5.75 -2.55 -12.42
CA PRO A 43 -5.70 -3.98 -12.68
C PRO A 43 -6.31 -4.81 -11.55
N GLY A 44 -6.11 -4.40 -10.30
CA GLY A 44 -6.62 -5.10 -9.14
C GLY A 44 -8.10 -4.85 -8.86
N GLY A 45 -8.66 -3.77 -9.38
CA GLY A 45 -10.08 -3.46 -9.21
C GLY A 45 -10.45 -3.00 -7.81
N TRP A 46 -9.53 -2.39 -7.07
CA TRP A 46 -9.84 -1.84 -5.77
C TRP A 46 -9.86 -0.31 -5.79
N ASN A 47 -10.57 0.27 -4.84
CA ASN A 47 -10.65 1.72 -4.67
C ASN A 47 -9.75 2.16 -3.49
N ILE A 48 -9.74 3.47 -3.23
CA ILE A 48 -8.91 4.03 -2.17
C ILE A 48 -9.31 3.51 -0.78
N ASP A 49 -10.60 3.27 -0.55
CA ASP A 49 -11.07 2.79 0.74
C ASP A 49 -10.59 1.37 1.01
N MET A 50 -10.62 0.50 0.01
CA MET A 50 -10.08 -0.85 0.10
C MET A 50 -8.58 -0.82 0.35
N SER A 51 -7.87 0.08 -0.30
CA SER A 51 -6.42 0.25 -0.12
C SER A 51 -6.10 0.71 1.30
N ARG A 52 -6.84 1.68 1.82
CA ARG A 52 -6.67 2.14 3.21
C ARG A 52 -6.99 1.03 4.21
N PHE A 53 -8.08 0.31 4.00
CA PHE A 53 -8.44 -0.81 4.88
C PHE A 53 -7.32 -1.85 4.94
N ALA A 54 -6.75 -2.22 3.80
CA ALA A 54 -5.65 -3.20 3.76
C ALA A 54 -4.42 -2.73 4.55
N ARG A 55 -4.14 -1.43 4.53
CA ARG A 55 -3.03 -0.85 5.30
C ARG A 55 -3.32 -0.80 6.80
N GLU A 56 -4.57 -0.58 7.16
CA GLU A 56 -4.99 -0.35 8.54
C GLU A 56 -5.37 -1.65 9.27
N ASN A 57 -5.86 -2.65 8.55
CA ASN A 57 -6.29 -3.92 9.11
C ASN A 57 -5.11 -4.86 9.32
N ARG A 58 -4.26 -4.50 10.28
CA ARG A 58 -3.02 -5.21 10.59
C ARG A 58 -2.88 -5.37 12.10
N PRO A 59 -2.12 -6.39 12.56
CA PRO A 59 -1.83 -6.50 13.99
C PRO A 59 -1.21 -5.21 14.53
N PRO A 60 -1.50 -4.81 15.77
CA PRO A 60 -0.98 -3.54 16.33
C PRO A 60 0.52 -3.40 16.25
N ALA A 61 1.29 -4.45 16.54
CA ALA A 61 2.75 -4.41 16.46
C ALA A 61 3.23 -4.15 15.02
N ASP A 62 2.54 -4.73 14.04
CA ASP A 62 2.84 -4.54 12.63
C ASP A 62 2.55 -3.10 12.20
N TYR A 63 1.35 -2.60 12.53
CA TYR A 63 0.93 -1.25 12.16
C TYR A 63 1.81 -0.18 12.82
N LEU A 64 2.09 -0.31 14.10
CA LEU A 64 2.88 0.69 14.85
C LEU A 64 4.38 0.54 14.60
N GLY A 65 4.85 -0.62 14.20
CA GLY A 65 6.28 -0.88 13.99
C GLY A 65 6.79 -0.59 12.58
N LYS A 66 5.90 -0.43 11.61
CA LYS A 66 6.28 -0.15 10.22
C LYS A 66 6.25 1.33 9.91
N THR A 67 7.11 1.76 8.98
CA THR A 67 7.04 3.11 8.43
C THR A 67 5.81 3.25 7.52
N TYR A 68 5.49 4.48 7.14
CA TYR A 68 4.32 4.79 6.33
C TYR A 68 4.29 3.99 5.02
N TYR A 69 5.36 4.03 4.23
CA TYR A 69 5.40 3.32 2.95
C TYR A 69 5.64 1.82 3.08
N GLU A 70 6.18 1.35 4.20
CA GLU A 70 6.18 -0.08 4.50
C GLU A 70 4.75 -0.60 4.68
N LEU A 71 3.89 0.19 5.33
CA LEU A 71 2.47 -0.14 5.43
C LEU A 71 1.77 -0.15 4.07
N TRP A 72 2.14 0.78 3.18
CA TRP A 72 1.62 0.81 1.82
C TRP A 72 1.95 -0.48 1.07
N ILE A 73 3.20 -0.94 1.16
CA ILE A 73 3.62 -2.19 0.52
C ILE A 73 2.91 -3.39 1.14
N ALA A 74 2.80 -3.45 2.46
CA ALA A 74 2.11 -4.54 3.14
C ALA A 74 0.64 -4.63 2.71
N GLY A 75 -0.05 -3.49 2.60
CA GLY A 75 -1.42 -3.43 2.11
C GLY A 75 -1.54 -3.87 0.65
N LEU A 76 -0.59 -3.44 -0.19
CA LEU A 76 -0.55 -3.82 -1.60
C LEU A 76 -0.36 -5.34 -1.75
N GLU A 77 0.56 -5.93 -1.00
CA GLU A 77 0.78 -7.38 -1.03
C GLU A 77 -0.49 -8.14 -0.67
N THR A 78 -1.17 -7.73 0.39
CA THR A 78 -2.44 -8.33 0.81
C THR A 78 -3.47 -8.28 -0.30
N LEU A 79 -3.68 -7.11 -0.91
CA LEU A 79 -4.66 -6.95 -1.98
C LEU A 79 -4.30 -7.76 -3.23
N MET A 80 -3.03 -7.76 -3.60
CA MET A 80 -2.58 -8.50 -4.78
C MET A 80 -2.74 -10.01 -4.61
N ILE A 81 -2.49 -10.52 -3.42
CA ILE A 81 -2.71 -11.94 -3.12
C ILE A 81 -4.21 -12.26 -3.18
N GLU A 82 -5.04 -11.45 -2.54
CA GLU A 82 -6.49 -11.65 -2.53
C GLU A 82 -7.11 -11.63 -3.94
N ARG A 83 -6.57 -10.79 -4.82
CA ARG A 83 -7.06 -10.66 -6.20
C ARG A 83 -6.43 -11.69 -7.15
N GLY A 84 -5.54 -12.53 -6.68
CA GLY A 84 -4.88 -13.54 -7.51
C GLY A 84 -3.88 -12.97 -8.51
N LEU A 85 -3.38 -11.75 -8.26
CA LEU A 85 -2.39 -11.11 -9.13
C LEU A 85 -0.98 -11.61 -8.83
N VAL A 86 -0.74 -12.07 -7.61
CA VAL A 86 0.54 -12.60 -7.16
C VAL A 86 0.27 -13.65 -6.08
N THR A 87 1.18 -14.57 -5.91
CA THR A 87 1.12 -15.56 -4.82
C THR A 87 2.08 -15.15 -3.70
N ARG A 88 1.82 -15.66 -2.50
CA ARG A 88 2.72 -15.45 -1.36
C ARG A 88 4.12 -16.00 -1.67
N GLU A 89 4.18 -17.16 -2.33
CA GLU A 89 5.44 -17.80 -2.71
C GLU A 89 6.24 -16.92 -3.66
N GLU A 90 5.58 -16.25 -4.59
CA GLU A 90 6.24 -15.32 -5.50
C GLU A 90 6.83 -14.11 -4.76
N ILE A 91 6.10 -13.58 -3.79
CA ILE A 91 6.59 -12.46 -2.96
C ILE A 91 7.83 -12.91 -2.17
N GLU A 92 7.77 -14.07 -1.54
CA GLU A 92 8.89 -14.60 -0.75
C GLU A 92 10.11 -14.92 -1.64
N ALA A 93 9.88 -15.44 -2.83
CA ALA A 93 10.96 -15.78 -3.77
C ALA A 93 11.52 -14.54 -4.50
N GLY A 94 10.74 -13.46 -4.58
CA GLY A 94 11.12 -12.27 -5.32
C GLY A 94 11.16 -12.46 -6.83
N LYS A 95 10.40 -13.42 -7.37
CA LYS A 95 10.34 -13.70 -8.80
C LYS A 95 9.00 -14.31 -9.19
N VAL A 96 8.69 -14.24 -10.48
CA VAL A 96 7.48 -14.83 -11.06
C VAL A 96 7.60 -16.36 -11.04
N LEU A 97 6.59 -17.04 -10.49
CA LEU A 97 6.53 -18.50 -10.40
C LEU A 97 5.31 -19.08 -11.11
N ALA A 98 4.36 -18.24 -11.50
CA ALA A 98 3.12 -18.69 -12.13
C ALA A 98 2.80 -17.78 -13.32
N PRO A 99 1.99 -18.25 -14.29
CA PRO A 99 1.57 -17.39 -15.39
C PRO A 99 0.69 -16.25 -14.88
N PRO A 100 0.68 -15.08 -15.59
CA PRO A 100 -0.13 -13.95 -15.18
C PRO A 100 -1.64 -14.29 -15.22
N LYS A 101 -2.39 -13.65 -14.34
CA LYS A 101 -3.85 -13.80 -14.31
C LYS A 101 -4.45 -13.30 -15.62
N PRO A 102 -5.32 -14.09 -16.29
CA PRO A 102 -5.94 -13.67 -17.54
C PRO A 102 -6.84 -12.45 -17.37
N GLY A 103 -6.92 -11.61 -18.40
CA GLY A 103 -7.83 -10.48 -18.44
C GLY A 103 -7.40 -9.25 -17.66
N VAL A 104 -6.23 -9.27 -17.07
CA VAL A 104 -5.69 -8.11 -16.34
C VAL A 104 -5.03 -7.16 -17.33
N LYS A 105 -5.41 -5.87 -17.26
CA LYS A 105 -4.86 -4.84 -18.12
C LYS A 105 -4.05 -3.84 -17.29
N PRO A 106 -2.80 -3.54 -17.67
CA PRO A 106 -2.03 -2.51 -17.00
C PRO A 106 -2.64 -1.14 -17.24
N ILE A 107 -2.39 -0.21 -16.32
CA ILE A 107 -2.80 1.18 -16.49
C ILE A 107 -1.89 1.86 -17.50
N ALA A 108 -2.45 2.59 -18.45
CA ALA A 108 -1.68 3.38 -19.41
C ALA A 108 -1.25 4.71 -18.76
N PRO A 109 -0.13 5.32 -19.18
CA PRO A 109 0.34 6.59 -18.59
C PRO A 109 -0.71 7.69 -18.55
N GLN A 110 -1.53 7.82 -19.59
CA GLN A 110 -2.57 8.84 -19.68
C GLN A 110 -3.73 8.60 -18.71
N GLU A 111 -3.84 7.41 -18.13
CA GLU A 111 -4.89 7.06 -17.18
C GLU A 111 -4.51 7.30 -15.72
N VAL A 112 -3.25 7.64 -15.45
CA VAL A 112 -2.74 7.77 -14.08
C VAL A 112 -3.40 8.92 -13.34
N THR A 113 -3.47 10.12 -13.96
CA THR A 113 -4.08 11.30 -13.32
C THR A 113 -5.55 11.07 -12.96
N PRO A 114 -6.40 10.53 -13.86
CA PRO A 114 -7.78 10.18 -13.47
C PRO A 114 -7.85 9.16 -12.34
N ALA A 115 -6.94 8.19 -12.30
CA ALA A 115 -6.93 7.17 -11.25
C ALA A 115 -6.63 7.77 -9.87
N ILE A 116 -5.72 8.74 -9.79
CA ILE A 116 -5.35 9.42 -8.54
C ILE A 116 -6.49 10.30 -8.03
N ARG A 117 -7.27 10.90 -8.92
CA ARG A 117 -8.34 11.84 -8.58
C ARG A 117 -9.65 11.19 -8.12
N ARG A 118 -9.74 9.90 -8.11
CA ARG A 118 -10.93 9.17 -7.68
C ARG A 118 -11.14 9.20 -6.17
#